data_b7a20e7efdc1c3e9a93b88827059fa47
#
_entry.id   b7a20e7efdc1c3e9a93b88827059fa47
#
_cell.length_a   1.000
_cell.length_b   1.000
_cell.length_c   1.000
_cell.angle_alpha   90.00
_cell.angle_beta   90.00
_cell.angle_gamma   90.00
#
_symmetry.space_group_name_H-M   'P 1'
#
loop_
_entity.id
_entity.type
_entity.pdbx_description
1 polymer ?
#
loop_
_entity_poly.entity_id
_entity_poly.type
_entity_poly.pdbx_seq_one_letter_code
_entity_poly.pdbx_strand_id
1 'polypeptide(L)'
;MAEFNFDNLAKNLPDCYKSDEQSNNFKILEIERVADNELRKCLNEIAEILDIEKATGAVLDAYGERFGQPRGKATDEQYRVMIKSKVVRSLSNGSYKNIVDAICSTFGCDINDVCIVDGETPMAVSLEKAPLASIVRAGFTTNQAYQIIKSLLPAGVDLEYMLFEGTFEFAETDTEYDVAAGFAASDDDQSIGGYLGAAEGDINEATLPI
;
A
#
# COMPACT_ATOMS: atom_id res chain seq x y z
N MET A 1 -10.83 21.02 -4.75
CA MET A 1 -10.99 22.25 -5.55
C MET A 1 -12.40 22.81 -5.30
N ALA A 2 -12.57 24.13 -5.28
CA ALA A 2 -13.90 24.71 -5.06
C ALA A 2 -14.82 24.41 -6.26
N GLU A 3 -16.08 24.03 -5.97
CA GLU A 3 -17.10 23.87 -7.00
C GLU A 3 -17.33 25.19 -7.73
N PHE A 4 -17.56 25.09 -9.02
CA PHE A 4 -17.90 26.26 -9.84
C PHE A 4 -19.35 26.66 -9.54
N ASN A 5 -19.53 27.80 -8.87
CA ASN A 5 -20.82 28.27 -8.47
C ASN A 5 -21.33 29.27 -9.52
N PHE A 6 -22.64 29.25 -9.79
CA PHE A 6 -23.34 30.19 -10.70
C PHE A 6 -23.01 31.65 -10.40
N ASP A 7 -22.98 32.05 -9.14
CA ASP A 7 -22.69 33.44 -8.71
C ASP A 7 -21.31 33.91 -9.19
N ASN A 8 -20.34 33.04 -9.37
CA ASN A 8 -19.03 33.39 -9.90
C ASN A 8 -19.04 33.59 -11.42
N LEU A 9 -19.87 32.84 -12.15
CA LEU A 9 -20.06 33.01 -13.59
C LEU A 9 -20.87 34.24 -13.88
N ALA A 10 -21.94 34.51 -13.13
CA ALA A 10 -22.80 35.66 -13.28
C ALA A 10 -22.06 36.99 -13.05
N LYS A 11 -21.08 37.01 -12.12
CA LYS A 11 -20.28 38.23 -11.87
C LYS A 11 -19.38 38.63 -13.06
N ASN A 12 -19.10 37.72 -13.98
CA ASN A 12 -18.30 38.01 -15.18
C ASN A 12 -19.18 38.57 -16.32
N LEU A 13 -20.51 38.57 -16.18
CA LEU A 13 -21.42 39.20 -17.15
C LEU A 13 -21.48 40.71 -16.90
N PRO A 14 -21.44 41.54 -17.96
CA PRO A 14 -21.74 42.96 -17.88
C PRO A 14 -23.17 43.21 -17.35
N ASP A 15 -23.37 44.29 -16.62
CA ASP A 15 -24.67 44.67 -16.00
C ASP A 15 -25.86 44.82 -16.98
N CYS A 16 -25.55 44.94 -18.27
CA CYS A 16 -26.60 45.03 -19.31
C CYS A 16 -27.27 43.69 -19.62
N TYR A 17 -26.70 42.56 -19.15
CA TYR A 17 -27.27 41.22 -19.35
C TYR A 17 -28.11 40.82 -18.14
N LYS A 18 -29.32 40.35 -18.41
CA LYS A 18 -30.16 39.78 -17.36
C LYS A 18 -29.61 38.41 -16.94
N SER A 19 -29.40 38.23 -15.63
CA SER A 19 -28.94 36.97 -15.01
C SER A 19 -30.02 36.26 -14.20
N ASP A 20 -31.30 36.65 -14.37
CA ASP A 20 -32.46 36.06 -13.68
C ASP A 20 -32.61 34.58 -14.12
N GLU A 21 -33.09 33.71 -13.25
CA GLU A 21 -33.30 32.27 -13.50
C GLU A 21 -34.12 31.94 -14.74
N GLN A 22 -35.03 32.86 -15.13
CA GLN A 22 -35.88 32.74 -16.31
C GLN A 22 -35.20 33.23 -17.61
N SER A 23 -34.06 33.89 -17.49
CA SER A 23 -33.35 34.45 -18.65
C SER A 23 -32.64 33.37 -19.47
N ASN A 24 -32.50 33.61 -20.78
CA ASN A 24 -31.72 32.71 -21.61
C ASN A 24 -30.23 32.73 -21.26
N ASN A 25 -29.71 33.84 -20.74
CA ASN A 25 -28.33 33.94 -20.25
C ASN A 25 -28.08 33.01 -19.07
N PHE A 26 -29.04 32.94 -18.11
CA PHE A 26 -28.97 32.00 -17.00
C PHE A 26 -28.90 30.56 -17.49
N LYS A 27 -29.74 30.17 -18.44
CA LYS A 27 -29.79 28.82 -19.00
C LYS A 27 -28.45 28.42 -19.68
N ILE A 28 -27.85 29.38 -20.41
CA ILE A 28 -26.54 29.14 -21.06
C ILE A 28 -25.45 28.96 -20.00
N LEU A 29 -25.38 29.85 -19.00
CA LEU A 29 -24.41 29.76 -17.91
C LEU A 29 -24.57 28.47 -17.08
N GLU A 30 -25.81 28.02 -16.90
CA GLU A 30 -26.09 26.78 -16.18
C GLU A 30 -25.60 25.54 -16.97
N ILE A 31 -25.72 25.54 -18.29
CA ILE A 31 -25.14 24.48 -19.16
C ILE A 31 -23.64 24.49 -19.05
N GLU A 32 -22.98 25.66 -19.11
CA GLU A 32 -21.53 25.76 -18.95
C GLU A 32 -21.08 25.30 -17.55
N ARG A 33 -21.80 25.70 -16.50
CA ARG A 33 -21.53 25.27 -15.13
C ARG A 33 -21.59 23.76 -14.97
N VAL A 34 -22.60 23.11 -15.53
CA VAL A 34 -22.75 21.66 -15.47
C VAL A 34 -21.59 20.97 -16.20
N ALA A 35 -21.30 21.41 -17.43
CA ALA A 35 -20.19 20.83 -18.22
C ALA A 35 -18.83 21.02 -17.55
N ASP A 36 -18.56 22.20 -16.95
CA ASP A 36 -17.30 22.47 -16.26
C ASP A 36 -17.15 21.63 -14.97
N ASN A 37 -18.25 21.44 -14.23
CA ASN A 37 -18.24 20.59 -13.05
C ASN A 37 -18.03 19.10 -13.41
N GLU A 38 -18.62 18.59 -14.49
CA GLU A 38 -18.37 17.25 -14.99
C GLU A 38 -16.90 17.06 -15.42
N LEU A 39 -16.36 18.04 -16.15
CA LEU A 39 -14.95 18.03 -16.55
C LEU A 39 -14.02 18.01 -15.32
N ARG A 40 -14.30 18.84 -14.32
CA ARG A 40 -13.55 18.87 -13.06
C ARG A 40 -13.62 17.57 -12.31
N LYS A 41 -14.78 16.92 -12.29
CA LYS A 41 -14.94 15.59 -11.70
C LYS A 41 -14.05 14.57 -12.40
N CYS A 42 -14.08 14.52 -13.73
CA CYS A 42 -13.20 13.64 -14.51
C CYS A 42 -11.71 13.92 -14.24
N LEU A 43 -11.30 15.19 -14.18
CA LEU A 43 -9.92 15.57 -13.88
C LEU A 43 -9.47 15.14 -12.47
N ASN A 44 -10.37 15.26 -11.49
CA ASN A 44 -10.08 14.77 -10.13
C ASN A 44 -9.98 13.25 -10.09
N GLU A 45 -10.85 12.52 -10.78
CA GLU A 45 -10.77 11.06 -10.92
C GLU A 45 -9.46 10.63 -11.58
N ILE A 46 -9.03 11.32 -12.64
CA ILE A 46 -7.73 11.05 -13.27
C ILE A 46 -6.57 11.31 -12.29
N ALA A 47 -6.62 12.42 -11.53
CA ALA A 47 -5.59 12.73 -10.55
C ALA A 47 -5.51 11.68 -9.42
N GLU A 48 -6.65 11.14 -8.99
CA GLU A 48 -6.70 10.06 -8.00
C GLU A 48 -6.14 8.74 -8.54
N ILE A 49 -6.43 8.40 -9.81
CA ILE A 49 -5.92 7.19 -10.45
C ILE A 49 -4.39 7.24 -10.64
N LEU A 50 -3.82 8.45 -10.77
CA LEU A 50 -2.37 8.64 -10.86
C LEU A 50 -1.63 8.45 -9.53
N ASP A 51 -2.34 8.33 -8.41
CA ASP A 51 -1.73 7.96 -7.14
C ASP A 51 -1.50 6.44 -7.12
N ILE A 52 -0.25 6.00 -6.91
CA ILE A 52 0.10 4.57 -6.86
C ILE A 52 -0.68 3.80 -5.80
N GLU A 53 -1.10 4.47 -4.71
CA GLU A 53 -1.90 3.84 -3.65
C GLU A 53 -3.32 3.51 -4.10
N LYS A 54 -3.85 4.28 -5.04
CA LYS A 54 -5.21 4.14 -5.58
C LYS A 54 -5.24 3.53 -6.99
N ALA A 55 -4.09 3.48 -7.67
CA ALA A 55 -3.97 2.96 -9.03
C ALA A 55 -4.39 1.48 -9.10
N THR A 56 -5.13 1.11 -10.15
CA THR A 56 -5.60 -0.25 -10.40
C THR A 56 -5.45 -0.63 -11.87
N GLY A 57 -5.42 -1.94 -12.14
CA GLY A 57 -5.44 -2.49 -13.50
C GLY A 57 -4.36 -1.90 -14.41
N ALA A 58 -4.77 -1.36 -15.57
CA ALA A 58 -3.86 -0.88 -16.61
C ALA A 58 -2.94 0.28 -16.18
N VAL A 59 -3.39 1.13 -15.25
CA VAL A 59 -2.55 2.23 -14.73
C VAL A 59 -1.41 1.66 -13.89
N LEU A 60 -1.72 0.67 -13.05
CA LEU A 60 -0.71 -0.02 -12.25
C LEU A 60 0.26 -0.81 -13.14
N ASP A 61 -0.22 -1.39 -14.25
CA ASP A 61 0.62 -2.08 -15.25
C ASP A 61 1.60 -1.09 -15.93
N ALA A 62 1.14 0.13 -16.24
CA ALA A 62 2.01 1.18 -16.80
C ALA A 62 3.11 1.62 -15.80
N TYR A 63 2.80 1.67 -14.49
CA TYR A 63 3.81 1.90 -13.47
C TYR A 63 4.83 0.75 -13.42
N GLY A 64 4.37 -0.50 -13.42
CA GLY A 64 5.25 -1.66 -13.41
C GLY A 64 6.16 -1.72 -14.63
N GLU A 65 5.65 -1.44 -15.83
CA GLU A 65 6.44 -1.35 -17.05
C GLU A 65 7.54 -0.29 -16.94
N ARG A 66 7.20 0.89 -16.42
CA ARG A 66 8.15 2.00 -16.23
C ARG A 66 9.30 1.63 -15.28
N PHE A 67 9.03 0.86 -14.23
CA PHE A 67 10.04 0.42 -13.27
C PHE A 67 10.64 -0.95 -13.59
N GLY A 68 10.24 -1.57 -14.70
CA GLY A 68 10.73 -2.88 -15.13
C GLY A 68 10.32 -4.01 -14.18
N GLN A 69 9.14 -3.90 -13.57
CA GLN A 69 8.56 -4.92 -12.70
C GLN A 69 7.44 -5.67 -13.43
N PRO A 70 7.64 -6.94 -13.81
CA PRO A 70 6.58 -7.72 -14.43
C PRO A 70 5.51 -8.10 -13.41
N ARG A 71 4.24 -8.09 -13.83
CA ARG A 71 3.11 -8.41 -12.95
C ARG A 71 2.98 -9.90 -12.64
N GLY A 72 3.19 -10.75 -13.63
CA GLY A 72 2.94 -12.18 -13.50
C GLY A 72 1.48 -12.49 -13.16
N LYS A 73 1.25 -13.24 -12.07
CA LYS A 73 -0.07 -13.60 -11.54
C LYS A 73 -0.48 -12.79 -10.31
N ALA A 74 0.24 -11.72 -9.99
CA ALA A 74 0.00 -10.92 -8.80
C ALA A 74 -1.33 -10.15 -8.89
N THR A 75 -2.05 -10.06 -7.77
CA THR A 75 -3.20 -9.18 -7.61
C THR A 75 -2.75 -7.71 -7.64
N ASP A 76 -3.67 -6.76 -7.78
CA ASP A 76 -3.33 -5.33 -7.80
C ASP A 76 -2.62 -4.91 -6.50
N GLU A 77 -3.04 -5.43 -5.35
CA GLU A 77 -2.43 -5.15 -4.05
C GLU A 77 -1.00 -5.69 -3.97
N GLN A 78 -0.79 -6.95 -4.33
CA GLN A 78 0.53 -7.56 -4.38
C GLN A 78 1.45 -6.84 -5.37
N TYR A 79 0.93 -6.53 -6.56
CA TYR A 79 1.71 -5.86 -7.59
C TYR A 79 2.15 -4.45 -7.18
N ARG A 80 1.30 -3.72 -6.46
CA ARG A 80 1.64 -2.41 -5.88
C ARG A 80 2.82 -2.52 -4.92
N VAL A 81 2.81 -3.52 -4.04
CA VAL A 81 3.92 -3.79 -3.10
C VAL A 81 5.20 -4.15 -3.86
N MET A 82 5.12 -4.99 -4.90
CA MET A 82 6.26 -5.34 -5.74
C MET A 82 6.87 -4.13 -6.46
N ILE A 83 6.05 -3.23 -6.99
CA ILE A 83 6.52 -1.98 -7.61
C ILE A 83 7.19 -1.09 -6.57
N LYS A 84 6.59 -0.90 -5.39
CA LYS A 84 7.19 -0.13 -4.31
C LYS A 84 8.54 -0.71 -3.89
N SER A 85 8.63 -2.02 -3.68
CA SER A 85 9.88 -2.68 -3.31
C SER A 85 10.98 -2.44 -4.35
N LYS A 86 10.63 -2.49 -5.64
CA LYS A 86 11.57 -2.22 -6.73
C LYS A 86 12.09 -0.79 -6.72
N VAL A 87 11.20 0.19 -6.49
CA VAL A 87 11.57 1.61 -6.39
C VAL A 87 12.50 1.84 -5.19
N VAL A 88 12.11 1.34 -4.01
CA VAL A 88 12.89 1.52 -2.78
C VAL A 88 14.26 0.84 -2.91
N ARG A 89 14.33 -0.36 -3.47
CA ARG A 89 15.58 -1.05 -3.75
C ARG A 89 16.52 -0.22 -4.63
N SER A 90 15.99 0.47 -5.64
CA SER A 90 16.82 1.31 -6.53
C SER A 90 17.37 2.56 -5.84
N LEU A 91 16.76 2.99 -4.75
CA LEU A 91 17.16 4.16 -3.96
C LEU A 91 17.99 3.80 -2.71
N SER A 92 18.01 2.53 -2.32
CA SER A 92 18.72 2.07 -1.12
C SER A 92 20.24 2.10 -1.30
N ASN A 93 20.93 2.56 -0.27
CA ASN A 93 22.40 2.53 -0.20
C ASN A 93 22.94 1.31 0.59
N GLY A 94 22.08 0.40 1.00
CA GLY A 94 22.43 -0.82 1.73
C GLY A 94 22.78 -0.65 3.22
N SER A 95 22.56 0.52 3.81
CA SER A 95 22.71 0.69 5.26
C SER A 95 21.54 0.00 6.00
N TYR A 96 21.78 -0.48 7.23
CA TYR A 96 20.75 -1.10 8.08
C TYR A 96 19.48 -0.24 8.18
N LYS A 97 19.65 1.05 8.43
CA LYS A 97 18.52 1.98 8.48
C LYS A 97 17.71 1.97 7.18
N ASN A 98 18.38 2.05 6.04
CA ASN A 98 17.68 2.08 4.75
C ASN A 98 16.99 0.74 4.44
N ILE A 99 17.53 -0.38 4.92
CA ILE A 99 16.89 -1.68 4.76
C ILE A 99 15.61 -1.74 5.62
N VAL A 100 15.68 -1.29 6.88
CA VAL A 100 14.48 -1.21 7.77
C VAL A 100 13.44 -0.26 7.17
N ASP A 101 13.83 0.94 6.76
CA ASP A 101 12.94 1.90 6.11
C ASP A 101 12.30 1.33 4.83
N ALA A 102 13.07 0.54 4.07
CA ALA A 102 12.58 -0.15 2.87
C ALA A 102 11.52 -1.21 3.19
N ILE A 103 11.75 -2.03 4.21
CA ILE A 103 10.78 -3.04 4.67
C ILE A 103 9.51 -2.34 5.15
N CYS A 104 9.64 -1.33 6.02
CA CYS A 104 8.51 -0.58 6.56
C CYS A 104 7.68 0.10 5.47
N SER A 105 8.31 0.75 4.49
CA SER A 105 7.61 1.40 3.38
C SER A 105 6.96 0.41 2.42
N THR A 106 7.54 -0.79 2.26
CA THR A 106 7.02 -1.84 1.39
C THR A 106 5.76 -2.48 1.97
N PHE A 107 5.79 -2.86 3.24
CA PHE A 107 4.70 -3.59 3.91
C PHE A 107 3.79 -2.70 4.75
N GLY A 108 4.11 -1.40 4.90
CA GLY A 108 3.29 -0.47 5.67
C GLY A 108 3.31 -0.74 7.18
N CYS A 109 4.46 -1.13 7.74
CA CYS A 109 4.67 -1.37 9.17
C CYS A 109 5.46 -0.24 9.83
N ASP A 110 5.48 -0.21 11.17
CA ASP A 110 6.27 0.74 11.93
C ASP A 110 7.74 0.29 12.01
N ILE A 111 8.66 1.24 12.15
CA ILE A 111 10.09 0.97 12.30
C ILE A 111 10.39 0.13 13.54
N ASN A 112 9.60 0.30 14.61
CA ASN A 112 9.77 -0.45 15.86
C ASN A 112 9.34 -1.93 15.75
N ASP A 113 8.60 -2.28 14.70
CA ASP A 113 8.13 -3.65 14.45
C ASP A 113 9.12 -4.48 13.63
N VAL A 114 10.23 -3.88 13.23
CA VAL A 114 11.24 -4.56 12.41
C VAL A 114 12.59 -4.51 13.11
N CYS A 115 13.19 -5.69 13.36
CA CYS A 115 14.52 -5.81 13.97
C CYS A 115 15.42 -6.67 13.07
N ILE A 116 16.53 -6.07 12.61
CA ILE A 116 17.55 -6.74 11.82
C ILE A 116 18.79 -6.91 12.68
N VAL A 117 19.36 -8.09 12.68
CA VAL A 117 20.60 -8.44 13.37
C VAL A 117 21.62 -9.04 12.40
N ASP A 118 22.88 -9.08 12.80
CA ASP A 118 23.91 -9.79 12.06
C ASP A 118 23.63 -11.31 12.08
N GLY A 119 23.75 -11.96 10.93
CA GLY A 119 23.62 -13.41 10.83
C GLY A 119 24.81 -14.14 11.41
N GLU A 120 24.66 -15.45 11.60
CA GLU A 120 25.75 -16.33 12.09
C GLU A 120 26.82 -16.55 11.00
N THR A 121 26.43 -16.48 9.74
CA THR A 121 27.34 -16.61 8.60
C THR A 121 27.90 -15.25 8.16
N PRO A 122 29.16 -15.20 7.68
CA PRO A 122 29.74 -13.96 7.16
C PRO A 122 28.91 -13.39 6.00
N MET A 123 28.66 -12.09 6.03
CA MET A 123 27.87 -11.37 5.02
C MET A 123 26.38 -11.79 4.96
N ALA A 124 25.84 -12.30 6.06
CA ALA A 124 24.42 -12.56 6.22
C ALA A 124 23.81 -11.66 7.30
N VAL A 125 22.52 -11.41 7.14
CA VAL A 125 21.67 -10.73 8.12
C VAL A 125 20.47 -11.60 8.43
N SER A 126 19.95 -11.48 9.64
CA SER A 126 18.75 -12.17 10.07
C SER A 126 17.70 -11.16 10.53
N LEU A 127 16.45 -11.44 10.25
CA LEU A 127 15.32 -10.64 10.68
C LEU A 127 14.67 -11.29 11.89
N GLU A 128 14.96 -10.77 13.08
CA GLU A 128 14.42 -11.35 14.33
C GLU A 128 12.98 -10.93 14.61
N LYS A 129 12.53 -9.83 13.97
CA LYS A 129 11.19 -9.31 14.19
C LYS A 129 10.62 -8.77 12.89
N ALA A 130 9.47 -9.28 12.48
CA ALA A 130 8.66 -8.75 11.38
C ALA A 130 7.17 -8.95 11.68
N PRO A 131 6.30 -7.95 11.44
CA PRO A 131 4.88 -8.04 11.76
C PRO A 131 4.15 -8.91 10.71
N LEU A 132 3.76 -10.12 11.10
CA LEU A 132 3.00 -11.05 10.24
C LEU A 132 1.69 -10.44 9.74
N ALA A 133 1.00 -9.67 10.59
CA ALA A 133 -0.27 -9.03 10.23
C ALA A 133 -0.17 -8.09 9.02
N SER A 134 0.91 -7.32 8.90
CA SER A 134 1.14 -6.42 7.76
C SER A 134 1.36 -7.19 6.45
N ILE A 135 2.07 -8.32 6.52
CA ILE A 135 2.35 -9.18 5.36
C ILE A 135 1.08 -9.89 4.88
N VAL A 136 0.30 -10.44 5.80
CA VAL A 136 -0.97 -11.11 5.48
C VAL A 136 -1.98 -10.09 4.91
N ARG A 137 -2.03 -8.87 5.47
CA ARG A 137 -2.87 -7.78 4.92
C ARG A 137 -2.49 -7.41 3.48
N ALA A 138 -1.20 -7.45 3.16
CA ALA A 138 -0.72 -7.22 1.80
C ALA A 138 -0.96 -8.42 0.86
N GLY A 139 -1.51 -9.53 1.37
CA GLY A 139 -1.87 -10.71 0.58
C GLY A 139 -0.69 -11.61 0.21
N PHE A 140 0.42 -11.52 0.94
CA PHE A 140 1.61 -12.37 0.72
C PHE A 140 1.65 -13.55 1.69
N THR A 141 2.23 -14.65 1.21
CA THR A 141 2.68 -15.73 2.08
C THR A 141 4.02 -15.36 2.73
N THR A 142 4.38 -16.03 3.83
CA THR A 142 5.66 -15.83 4.53
C THR A 142 6.85 -16.02 3.60
N ASN A 143 6.82 -17.04 2.74
CA ASN A 143 7.85 -17.31 1.75
C ASN A 143 7.98 -16.18 0.71
N GLN A 144 6.85 -15.66 0.20
CA GLN A 144 6.87 -14.53 -0.73
C GLN A 144 7.42 -13.26 -0.08
N ALA A 145 7.07 -13.01 1.19
CA ALA A 145 7.63 -11.89 1.95
C ALA A 145 9.14 -12.05 2.15
N TYR A 146 9.60 -13.26 2.49
CA TYR A 146 11.02 -13.57 2.58
C TYR A 146 11.76 -13.22 1.27
N GLN A 147 11.23 -13.64 0.11
CA GLN A 147 11.82 -13.34 -1.19
C GLN A 147 11.86 -11.83 -1.49
N ILE A 148 10.79 -11.10 -1.18
CA ILE A 148 10.76 -9.64 -1.36
C ILE A 148 11.84 -9.00 -0.49
N ILE A 149 11.94 -9.37 0.79
CA ILE A 149 12.91 -8.79 1.73
C ILE A 149 14.34 -9.18 1.31
N LYS A 150 14.58 -10.43 0.93
CA LYS A 150 15.86 -10.85 0.36
C LYS A 150 16.26 -10.01 -0.86
N SER A 151 15.30 -9.64 -1.70
CA SER A 151 15.55 -8.76 -2.85
C SER A 151 15.89 -7.31 -2.49
N LEU A 152 15.51 -6.84 -1.29
CA LEU A 152 15.83 -5.48 -0.81
C LEU A 152 17.26 -5.37 -0.28
N LEU A 153 17.89 -6.49 0.06
CA LEU A 153 19.26 -6.52 0.56
C LEU A 153 20.26 -6.14 -0.53
N PRO A 154 21.38 -5.50 -0.15
CA PRO A 154 22.43 -5.17 -1.09
C PRO A 154 23.11 -6.42 -1.66
N ALA A 155 23.70 -6.30 -2.84
CA ALA A 155 24.38 -7.40 -3.49
C ALA A 155 25.52 -7.95 -2.60
N GLY A 156 25.53 -9.26 -2.38
CA GLY A 156 26.52 -9.94 -1.55
C GLY A 156 26.12 -10.10 -0.08
N VAL A 157 24.98 -9.56 0.34
CA VAL A 157 24.39 -9.82 1.66
C VAL A 157 23.24 -10.79 1.50
N ASP A 158 23.26 -11.87 2.27
CA ASP A 158 22.21 -12.89 2.26
C ASP A 158 21.28 -12.75 3.47
N LEU A 159 20.04 -13.23 3.33
CA LEU A 159 19.08 -13.35 4.42
C LEU A 159 19.09 -14.77 4.94
N GLU A 160 19.55 -14.97 6.17
CA GLU A 160 19.72 -16.31 6.73
C GLU A 160 18.39 -16.88 7.20
N TYR A 161 17.66 -16.13 8.02
CA TYR A 161 16.30 -16.47 8.44
C TYR A 161 15.49 -15.24 8.76
N MET A 162 14.19 -15.44 8.89
CA MET A 162 13.24 -14.42 9.22
C MET A 162 12.19 -14.95 10.20
N LEU A 163 12.01 -14.24 11.31
CA LEU A 163 11.00 -14.53 12.30
C LEU A 163 9.85 -13.53 12.17
N PHE A 164 8.65 -14.06 12.02
CA PHE A 164 7.43 -13.26 11.98
C PHE A 164 6.77 -13.28 13.35
N GLU A 165 6.56 -12.11 13.93
CA GLU A 165 5.76 -11.99 15.13
C GLU A 165 4.28 -12.16 14.83
N GLY A 166 3.66 -13.08 15.54
CA GLY A 166 2.21 -13.23 15.54
C GLY A 166 1.54 -12.16 16.43
N THR A 167 0.24 -12.00 16.23
CA THR A 167 -0.61 -11.15 17.09
C THR A 167 -1.35 -11.95 18.16
N PHE A 168 -1.06 -13.25 18.29
CA PHE A 168 -1.75 -14.11 19.22
C PHE A 168 -1.24 -13.91 20.65
N GLU A 169 -2.13 -13.55 21.56
CA GLU A 169 -1.81 -13.32 22.96
C GLU A 169 -2.59 -14.27 23.88
N PHE A 170 -1.92 -14.79 24.91
CA PHE A 170 -2.54 -15.46 26.03
C PHE A 170 -2.70 -14.47 27.19
N ALA A 171 -3.92 -14.16 27.58
CA ALA A 171 -4.19 -13.33 28.74
C ALA A 171 -4.35 -14.17 30.02
N GLU A 172 -3.84 -13.65 31.15
CA GLU A 172 -4.17 -14.17 32.47
C GLU A 172 -5.58 -13.75 32.86
N THR A 173 -6.21 -14.54 33.73
CA THR A 173 -7.66 -14.49 34.07
C THR A 173 -8.14 -13.11 34.58
N ASP A 174 -7.24 -12.24 35.07
CA ASP A 174 -7.57 -10.94 35.69
C ASP A 174 -6.97 -9.72 34.95
N THR A 175 -6.42 -9.91 33.72
CA THR A 175 -5.87 -8.82 32.92
C THR A 175 -6.82 -8.43 31.78
N GLU A 176 -6.80 -7.15 31.42
CA GLU A 176 -7.48 -6.63 30.23
C GLU A 176 -6.86 -7.30 29.00
N TYR A 177 -7.65 -7.99 28.18
CA TYR A 177 -7.19 -8.74 27.02
C TYR A 177 -7.83 -8.22 25.75
N ASP A 178 -7.07 -8.27 24.64
CA ASP A 178 -7.60 -7.97 23.32
C ASP A 178 -8.31 -9.20 22.76
N VAL A 179 -9.63 -9.12 22.59
CA VAL A 179 -10.45 -10.19 22.04
C VAL A 179 -10.03 -10.58 20.62
N ALA A 180 -9.48 -9.63 19.86
CA ALA A 180 -9.02 -9.86 18.49
C ALA A 180 -7.65 -10.58 18.43
N ALA A 181 -6.91 -10.64 19.53
CA ALA A 181 -5.62 -11.32 19.61
C ALA A 181 -5.71 -12.78 20.10
N GLY A 182 -6.87 -13.23 20.59
CA GLY A 182 -7.13 -14.59 21.05
C GLY A 182 -7.57 -15.56 19.97
N PHE A 183 -8.24 -16.63 20.39
CA PHE A 183 -8.87 -17.59 19.47
C PHE A 183 -10.09 -16.98 18.76
N ALA A 184 -10.25 -17.25 17.48
CA ALA A 184 -11.48 -16.89 16.76
C ALA A 184 -12.70 -17.57 17.39
N ALA A 185 -13.84 -16.89 17.44
CA ALA A 185 -15.09 -17.47 17.93
C ALA A 185 -15.56 -18.57 16.96
N SER A 186 -15.93 -19.73 17.49
CA SER A 186 -16.33 -20.89 16.67
C SER A 186 -17.73 -20.76 16.06
N ASP A 187 -18.50 -19.80 16.52
CA ASP A 187 -19.89 -19.54 16.13
C ASP A 187 -20.05 -18.31 15.23
N ASP A 188 -18.96 -17.61 14.91
CA ASP A 188 -18.94 -16.44 14.05
C ASP A 188 -17.90 -16.61 12.93
N ASP A 189 -18.37 -16.87 11.71
CA ASP A 189 -17.53 -17.02 10.50
C ASP A 189 -16.76 -15.74 10.12
N GLN A 190 -17.08 -14.60 10.74
CA GLN A 190 -16.44 -13.31 10.49
C GLN A 190 -15.37 -12.98 11.55
N SER A 191 -15.28 -13.73 12.64
CA SER A 191 -14.28 -13.48 13.67
C SER A 191 -12.92 -13.96 13.21
N ILE A 192 -11.95 -13.05 13.21
CA ILE A 192 -10.53 -13.34 12.91
C ILE A 192 -9.79 -13.31 14.25
N GLY A 193 -9.23 -14.45 14.65
CA GLY A 193 -8.37 -14.52 15.84
C GLY A 193 -6.97 -13.99 15.57
N GLY A 194 -6.14 -13.99 16.62
CA GLY A 194 -4.72 -13.64 16.51
C GLY A 194 -3.94 -14.61 15.63
N TYR A 195 -2.91 -14.11 14.96
CA TYR A 195 -2.01 -14.92 14.14
C TYR A 195 -0.88 -15.50 14.99
N LEU A 196 -0.58 -16.78 14.82
CA LEU A 196 0.63 -17.39 15.38
C LEU A 196 1.85 -16.87 14.62
N GLY A 197 2.97 -16.73 15.33
CA GLY A 197 4.25 -16.41 14.71
C GLY A 197 4.72 -17.51 13.74
N ALA A 198 5.51 -17.13 12.75
CA ALA A 198 6.08 -18.04 11.76
C ALA A 198 7.59 -17.80 11.62
N ALA A 199 8.33 -18.83 11.27
CA ALA A 199 9.73 -18.73 10.89
C ALA A 199 9.89 -19.15 9.43
N GLU A 200 10.68 -18.41 8.67
CA GLU A 200 10.96 -18.70 7.27
C GLU A 200 12.47 -18.66 7.01
N GLY A 201 12.94 -19.58 6.20
CA GLY A 201 14.33 -19.66 5.76
C GLY A 201 14.39 -19.82 4.24
N ASP A 202 15.58 -20.07 3.70
CA ASP A 202 15.78 -20.23 2.26
C ASP A 202 15.13 -21.54 1.76
N ILE A 203 13.84 -21.47 1.39
CA ILE A 203 13.07 -22.56 0.83
C ILE A 203 12.86 -22.32 -0.65
N ASN A 204 13.20 -23.31 -1.45
CA ASN A 204 13.14 -23.29 -2.92
C ASN A 204 11.69 -23.50 -3.43
N GLU A 205 10.76 -22.61 -3.10
CA GLU A 205 9.39 -22.65 -3.62
C GLU A 205 9.12 -21.61 -4.68
N ALA A 206 8.02 -21.81 -5.44
CA ALA A 206 7.63 -21.03 -6.60
C ALA A 206 7.66 -19.51 -6.37
N THR A 207 8.56 -18.87 -7.06
CA THR A 207 9.00 -17.50 -6.88
C THR A 207 8.03 -16.49 -7.49
N LEU A 208 7.88 -15.35 -6.83
CA LEU A 208 7.37 -14.14 -7.46
C LEU A 208 8.33 -13.69 -8.57
N PRO A 209 7.86 -13.06 -9.64
CA PRO A 209 8.70 -12.44 -10.67
C PRO A 209 9.30 -11.12 -10.15
N ILE A 210 10.29 -11.24 -9.25
CA ILE A 210 10.92 -10.11 -8.56
C ILE A 210 12.16 -9.64 -9.29
#